data_ff52ae9a38207d209e438063f2245cdf
#
_entry.id   ff52ae9a38207d209e438063f2245cdf
#
_cell.length_a   1.000
_cell.length_b   1.000
_cell.length_c   1.000
_cell.angle_alpha   90.00
_cell.angle_beta   90.00
_cell.angle_gamma   90.00
#
_symmetry.space_group_name_H-M   'P 1'
#
loop_
_entity.id
_entity.type
_entity.pdbx_description
1 polymer ?
#
loop_
_entity_poly.entity_id
_entity_poly.type
_entity_poly.pdbx_seq_one_letter_code
_entity_poly.pdbx_strand_id
1 'polypeptide(L)' 'MKIIFYLKDGHKFEALGCNERDVTRLVSQFNNGHLMCVNGLYTNPKELISFVVCNEEEN' A
#
# COMPACT_ATOMS: atom_id res chain seq x y z
N MET A 1 4.29 -10.92 -1.66
CA MET A 1 2.99 -10.38 -2.09
C MET A 1 3.15 -8.98 -2.63
N LYS A 2 2.19 -8.50 -3.36
CA LYS A 2 2.22 -7.13 -3.83
C LYS A 2 1.03 -6.37 -3.29
N ILE A 3 1.17 -5.05 -3.20
CA ILE A 3 0.12 -4.19 -2.71
C ILE A 3 -0.15 -3.14 -3.78
N ILE A 4 -1.41 -2.98 -4.15
CA ILE A 4 -1.81 -2.02 -5.16
C ILE A 4 -2.54 -0.90 -4.47
N PHE A 5 -2.09 0.33 -4.70
CA PHE A 5 -2.67 1.51 -4.09
C PHE A 5 -3.48 2.26 -5.14
N TYR A 6 -4.73 2.54 -4.83
CA TYR A 6 -5.61 3.28 -5.73
C TYR A 6 -5.81 4.68 -5.17
N LEU A 7 -5.47 5.68 -5.94
CA LEU A 7 -5.49 7.07 -5.50
C LEU A 7 -6.69 7.82 -6.04
N LYS A 8 -7.05 8.88 -5.36
CA LYS A 8 -8.23 9.67 -5.70
C LYS A 8 -8.14 10.32 -7.07
N ASP A 9 -6.94 10.60 -7.54
CA ASP A 9 -6.76 11.23 -8.85
C ASP A 9 -6.79 10.23 -10.00
N GLY A 10 -7.05 8.97 -9.72
CA GLY A 10 -7.12 7.94 -10.75
C GLY A 10 -5.83 7.19 -10.98
N HIS A 11 -4.76 7.59 -10.32
CA HIS A 11 -3.51 6.87 -10.45
C HIS A 11 -3.50 5.64 -9.56
N LYS A 12 -2.64 4.70 -9.90
CA LYS A 12 -2.42 3.57 -9.03
C LYS A 12 -0.94 3.22 -9.00
N PHE A 13 -0.49 2.68 -7.91
CA PHE A 13 0.89 2.23 -7.75
C PHE A 13 0.90 0.81 -7.26
N GLU A 14 1.97 0.09 -7.58
CA GLU A 14 2.14 -1.27 -7.11
C GLU A 14 3.45 -1.39 -6.37
N ALA A 15 3.42 -1.95 -5.19
CA ALA A 15 4.61 -2.25 -4.41
C ALA A 15 4.81 -3.75 -4.44
N LEU A 16 5.95 -4.20 -4.98
CA LEU A 16 6.23 -5.62 -5.14
C LEU A 16 7.13 -6.12 -4.01
N GLY A 17 7.11 -7.42 -3.79
CA GLY A 17 8.00 -8.01 -2.80
C GLY A 17 7.68 -7.64 -1.36
N CYS A 18 6.41 -7.36 -1.08
CA CYS A 18 5.98 -7.00 0.26
C CYS A 18 5.74 -8.25 1.09
N ASN A 19 5.71 -8.07 2.41
CA ASN A 19 5.40 -9.18 3.32
C ASN A 19 4.31 -8.72 4.30
N GLU A 20 3.94 -9.61 5.21
CA GLU A 20 2.85 -9.31 6.13
C GLU A 20 3.16 -8.17 7.09
N ARG A 21 4.43 -7.97 7.41
CA ARG A 21 4.80 -6.85 8.25
C ARG A 21 4.54 -5.54 7.54
N ASP A 22 4.77 -5.51 6.22
CA ASP A 22 4.50 -4.31 5.45
C ASP A 22 3.01 -3.99 5.49
N VAL A 23 2.17 -5.01 5.33
CA VAL A 23 0.72 -4.81 5.37
C VAL A 23 0.29 -4.28 6.73
N THR A 24 0.77 -4.90 7.81
CA THR A 24 0.42 -4.48 9.15
C THR A 24 0.82 -3.04 9.40
N ARG A 25 2.03 -2.67 8.95
CA ARG A 25 2.52 -1.30 9.12
C ARG A 25 1.65 -0.32 8.34
N LEU A 26 1.29 -0.66 7.11
CA LEU A 26 0.49 0.24 6.28
C LEU A 26 -0.90 0.46 6.87
N VAL A 27 -1.52 -0.59 7.37
CA VAL A 27 -2.81 -0.46 8.02
C VAL A 27 -2.72 0.47 9.23
N SER A 28 -1.69 0.29 10.04
CA SER A 28 -1.48 1.12 11.21
C SER A 28 -1.24 2.58 10.82
N GLN A 29 -0.40 2.81 9.81
CA GLN A 29 -0.12 4.16 9.34
C GLN A 29 -1.38 4.84 8.82
N PHE A 30 -2.17 4.10 8.05
CA PHE A 30 -3.41 4.65 7.52
C PHE A 30 -4.38 5.01 8.66
N ASN A 31 -4.54 4.12 9.62
CA ASN A 31 -5.46 4.34 10.73
C ASN A 31 -5.05 5.54 11.58
N ASN A 32 -3.77 5.83 11.65
CA ASN A 32 -3.27 6.94 12.45
C ASN A 32 -3.07 8.21 11.64
N GLY A 33 -3.43 8.19 10.38
CA GLY A 33 -3.28 9.37 9.52
C GLY A 33 -1.85 9.72 9.20
N HIS A 34 -0.94 8.77 9.31
CA HIS A 34 0.48 9.01 9.04
C HIS A 34 0.79 8.72 7.59
N LEU A 35 1.88 9.30 7.12
CA LEU A 35 2.38 9.01 5.78
C LEU A 35 2.68 7.52 5.69
N MET A 36 2.16 6.88 4.65
CA MET A 36 2.35 5.45 4.45
C MET A 36 3.60 5.22 3.61
N CYS A 37 4.38 4.25 4.01
CA CYS A 37 5.67 3.99 3.37
C CYS A 37 5.88 2.50 3.17
N VAL A 38 6.20 2.12 1.94
CA VAL A 38 6.56 0.74 1.65
C VAL A 38 7.49 0.73 0.45
N ASN A 39 8.60 0.02 0.55
CA ASN A 39 9.56 -0.14 -0.56
C ASN A 39 9.94 1.18 -1.22
N GLY A 40 10.14 2.20 -0.41
CA GLY A 40 10.52 3.50 -0.96
C GLY A 40 9.37 4.30 -1.53
N LEU A 41 8.18 3.76 -1.51
CA LEU A 41 7.00 4.47 -1.98
C LEU A 41 6.34 5.15 -0.79
N TYR A 42 6.07 6.43 -0.91
CA TYR A 42 5.43 7.20 0.15
C TYR A 42 4.08 7.70 -0.33
N THR A 43 3.03 7.45 0.42
CA THR A 43 1.67 7.79 0.02
C THR A 43 0.96 8.51 1.16
N ASN A 44 0.35 9.65 0.85
CA ASN A 44 -0.44 10.35 1.83
C ASN A 44 -1.79 9.65 1.95
N PRO A 45 -2.20 9.22 3.16
CA PRO A 45 -3.46 8.50 3.31
C PRO A 45 -4.68 9.30 2.85
N LYS A 46 -4.60 10.63 2.84
CA LYS A 46 -5.71 11.45 2.37
C LYS A 46 -5.94 11.32 0.87
N GLU A 47 -4.93 10.90 0.12
CA GLU A 47 -5.05 10.75 -1.33
C GLU A 47 -5.46 9.33 -1.71
N LEU A 48 -5.60 8.44 -0.76
CA LEU A 48 -5.83 7.03 -1.01
C LEU A 48 -7.31 6.70 -0.97
N ILE A 49 -7.79 5.98 -1.97
CA ILE A 49 -9.14 5.43 -1.95
C ILE A 49 -9.10 4.08 -1.25
N SER A 50 -8.16 3.23 -1.69
CA SER A 50 -8.05 1.89 -1.13
C SER A 50 -6.70 1.32 -1.49
N PHE A 51 -6.31 0.26 -0.81
CA PHE A 51 -5.21 -0.55 -1.28
C PHE A 51 -5.61 -2.01 -1.17
N VAL A 52 -5.04 -2.82 -2.05
CA VAL A 52 -5.39 -4.22 -2.16
C VAL A 52 -4.13 -5.03 -2.04
N VAL A 53 -4.19 -6.10 -1.26
CA VAL A 53 -3.06 -7.00 -1.07
C VAL A 53 -3.29 -8.22 -1.94
N CYS A 54 -2.32 -8.52 -2.82
CA CYS A 54 -2.41 -9.65 -3.73
C CYS A 54 -1.22 -10.56 -3.54
N ASN A 55 -1.45 -11.86 -3.68
CA ASN A 55 -0.34 -12.79 -3.67
C ASN A 55 0.32 -12.76 -5.02
N GLU A 56 1.65 -12.77 -5.00
CA GLU A 56 2.37 -12.81 -6.25
C GLU A 56 2.75 -14.19 -6.58
N GLU A 57 1.99 -15.22 -6.28
CA GLU A 57 2.39 -16.47 -6.50
C GLU A 57 2.47 -16.83 -7.82
N GLU A 58 3.37 -17.49 -8.20
CA GLU A 58 3.44 -17.74 -9.43
C GLU A 58 3.34 -18.99 -9.67
N ASN A 59 2.96 -19.66 -9.76
CA ASN A 59 2.82 -20.85 -9.99
C ASN A 59 3.18 -21.43 -10.91
#